data_12ae324f53df9d26bc46e3f410ef9c35
#
_entry.id   12ae324f53df9d26bc46e3f410ef9c35
#
_cell.length_a   1.000
_cell.length_b   1.000
_cell.length_c   1.000
_cell.angle_alpha   90.00
_cell.angle_beta   90.00
_cell.angle_gamma   90.00
#
_symmetry.space_group_name_H-M   'P 1'
#
loop_
_entity.id
_entity.type
_entity.pdbx_description
1 polymer ?
#
loop_
_entity_poly.entity_id
_entity_poly.type
_entity_poly.pdbx_seq_one_letter_code
_entity_poly.pdbx_strand_id
1 'polypeptide(L)'
;SNETNDYDYDYYQHNITGTEIDNFETDIFYPSGDGNYTFTFHLYDNNYNYEDNFTFTIYLECDTDDNNSNCDYDEWFEDWDHVTEDEDGDNMNDTINILFDPNTECDCELDVNVQLTVYVNSSGSWVDYDSDKFVINRTEIDNFEMSWTSTNSSSYDFEVRLYDNNWNYEDVFWIRDVY
;
A
#
# COMPACT_ATOMS: atom_id res chain seq x y z
N SER A 1 7.07 1.88 20.46
CA SER A 1 6.27 2.93 19.83
C SER A 1 7.21 3.74 18.94
N ASN A 2 7.16 3.51 17.66
CA ASN A 2 7.71 4.43 16.67
C ASN A 2 6.69 5.55 16.53
N GLU A 3 6.97 6.71 17.09
CA GLU A 3 6.28 7.93 16.71
C GLU A 3 6.83 8.31 15.33
N THR A 4 6.14 7.96 14.28
CA THR A 4 6.33 8.57 12.97
C THR A 4 5.85 10.00 13.10
N ASN A 5 6.77 10.94 13.22
CA ASN A 5 6.46 12.35 13.14
C ASN A 5 6.24 12.67 11.66
N ASP A 6 5.02 12.48 11.20
CA ASP A 6 4.61 12.96 9.91
C ASP A 6 4.30 14.45 10.05
N TYR A 7 5.07 15.29 9.36
CA TYR A 7 4.89 16.74 9.35
C TYR A 7 4.43 17.12 7.95
N ASP A 8 3.14 17.38 7.83
CA ASP A 8 2.63 18.10 6.67
C ASP A 8 2.63 19.60 6.95
N TYR A 9 2.94 20.40 5.93
CA TYR A 9 3.09 21.84 6.06
C TYR A 9 2.50 22.55 4.87
N ASP A 10 1.49 23.38 5.14
CA ASP A 10 0.83 24.19 4.14
C ASP A 10 0.89 25.69 4.48
N TYR A 11 0.92 26.53 3.45
CA TYR A 11 1.01 27.98 3.61
C TYR A 11 -0.05 28.71 2.79
N TYR A 12 -0.87 29.51 3.48
CA TYR A 12 -1.94 30.30 2.87
C TYR A 12 -1.77 31.77 3.18
N GLN A 13 -2.11 32.62 2.20
CA GLN A 13 -2.13 34.07 2.36
C GLN A 13 -3.56 34.59 2.26
N HIS A 14 -4.03 35.23 3.32
CA HIS A 14 -5.35 35.83 3.41
C HIS A 14 -5.28 37.34 3.72
N ASN A 15 -6.22 38.11 3.17
CA ASN A 15 -6.38 39.52 3.51
C ASN A 15 -7.42 39.65 4.64
N ILE A 16 -7.00 40.20 5.77
CA ILE A 16 -7.88 40.48 6.92
C ILE A 16 -8.31 41.93 6.87
N THR A 17 -9.61 42.19 6.92
CA THR A 17 -10.19 43.55 6.90
C THR A 17 -10.98 43.83 8.17
N GLY A 18 -10.42 44.64 9.03
CA GLY A 18 -11.17 45.29 10.12
C GLY A 18 -11.57 44.37 11.28
N THR A 19 -12.80 44.50 11.74
CA THR A 19 -13.38 43.82 12.92
C THR A 19 -14.36 42.71 12.54
N GLU A 20 -14.37 42.27 11.30
CA GLU A 20 -15.22 41.19 10.84
C GLU A 20 -14.59 39.83 11.23
N ILE A 21 -15.46 38.83 11.45
CA ILE A 21 -15.01 37.45 11.65
C ILE A 21 -14.82 36.87 10.28
N ASP A 22 -13.55 36.68 9.89
CA ASP A 22 -13.19 36.03 8.65
C ASP A 22 -13.04 34.53 8.91
N ASN A 23 -13.72 33.69 8.14
CA ASN A 23 -13.57 32.25 8.18
C ASN A 23 -12.66 31.85 7.04
N PHE A 24 -11.59 31.14 7.36
CA PHE A 24 -10.66 30.57 6.39
C PHE A 24 -10.77 29.04 6.40
N GLU A 25 -10.67 28.45 5.23
CA GLU A 25 -10.59 27.01 5.06
C GLU A 25 -9.17 26.65 4.63
N THR A 26 -8.61 25.61 5.22
CA THR A 26 -7.37 24.95 4.76
C THR A 26 -7.72 23.79 3.85
N ASP A 27 -6.73 23.24 3.16
CA ASP A 27 -6.92 22.02 2.41
C ASP A 27 -7.29 20.83 3.33
N ILE A 28 -7.88 19.82 2.75
CA ILE A 28 -8.29 18.63 3.47
C ILE A 28 -7.02 17.88 3.90
N PHE A 29 -6.90 17.64 5.19
CA PHE A 29 -5.87 16.75 5.74
C PHE A 29 -6.41 15.32 5.77
N TYR A 30 -5.62 14.40 5.24
CA TYR A 30 -5.91 12.97 5.30
C TYR A 30 -4.97 12.33 6.32
N PRO A 31 -5.51 11.67 7.38
CA PRO A 31 -4.68 11.00 8.36
C PRO A 31 -4.01 9.77 7.73
N SER A 32 -2.77 9.48 8.14
CA SER A 32 -2.04 8.27 7.75
C SER A 32 -2.45 7.03 8.57
N GLY A 33 -3.41 7.17 9.48
CA GLY A 33 -3.92 6.11 10.34
C GLY A 33 -4.78 6.68 11.46
N ASP A 34 -5.38 5.83 12.24
CA ASP A 34 -6.15 6.21 13.42
C ASP A 34 -5.24 6.85 14.49
N GLY A 35 -5.61 7.99 14.99
CA GLY A 35 -4.80 8.60 16.03
C GLY A 35 -5.15 10.02 16.45
N ASN A 36 -4.38 10.52 17.41
CA ASN A 36 -4.45 11.91 17.85
C ASN A 36 -3.51 12.76 17.01
N TYR A 37 -4.09 13.63 16.19
CA TYR A 37 -3.37 14.59 15.37
C TYR A 37 -3.40 15.97 16.01
N THR A 38 -2.23 16.61 16.08
CA THR A 38 -2.09 17.96 16.63
C THR A 38 -1.82 18.94 15.50
N PHE A 39 -2.79 19.84 15.31
CA PHE A 39 -2.70 20.90 14.31
C PHE A 39 -2.23 22.17 14.99
N THR A 40 -1.22 22.83 14.40
CA THR A 40 -0.73 24.12 14.87
C THR A 40 -0.78 25.12 13.73
N PHE A 41 -1.55 26.18 13.92
CA PHE A 41 -1.65 27.30 12.99
C PHE A 41 -0.79 28.44 13.49
N HIS A 42 0.07 28.96 12.65
CA HIS A 42 0.90 30.11 12.93
C HIS A 42 0.42 31.31 12.10
N LEU A 43 0.22 32.43 12.77
CA LEU A 43 -0.12 33.69 12.11
C LEU A 43 1.15 34.54 11.95
N TYR A 44 1.36 35.04 10.73
CA TYR A 44 2.44 35.98 10.41
C TYR A 44 1.86 37.23 9.75
N ASP A 45 2.53 38.36 9.97
CA ASP A 45 2.23 39.59 9.25
C ASP A 45 2.74 39.52 7.79
N ASN A 46 2.45 40.54 6.99
CA ASN A 46 2.85 40.63 5.59
C ASN A 46 4.40 40.70 5.38
N ASN A 47 5.18 40.88 6.46
CA ASN A 47 6.63 40.88 6.45
C ASN A 47 7.23 39.62 7.03
N TYR A 48 6.42 38.55 7.21
CA TYR A 48 6.78 37.30 7.84
C TYR A 48 7.21 37.40 9.31
N ASN A 49 6.78 38.44 10.03
CA ASN A 49 6.95 38.45 11.47
C ASN A 49 5.86 37.60 12.12
N TYR A 50 6.27 36.77 13.07
CA TYR A 50 5.36 35.95 13.85
C TYR A 50 4.48 36.84 14.73
N GLU A 51 3.17 36.61 14.71
CA GLU A 51 2.19 37.37 15.47
C GLU A 51 1.50 36.52 16.55
N ASP A 52 1.03 35.32 16.17
CA ASP A 52 0.28 34.45 17.09
C ASP A 52 0.27 33.00 16.61
N ASN A 53 -0.19 32.08 17.48
CA ASN A 53 -0.49 30.71 17.11
C ASN A 53 -1.76 30.19 17.79
N PHE A 54 -2.31 29.18 17.17
CA PHE A 54 -3.41 28.40 17.71
C PHE A 54 -3.12 26.91 17.51
N THR A 55 -3.30 26.11 18.55
CA THR A 55 -3.05 24.67 18.52
C THR A 55 -4.23 23.93 19.10
N PHE A 56 -4.66 22.86 18.42
CA PHE A 56 -5.62 21.91 18.96
C PHE A 56 -5.23 20.50 18.59
N THR A 57 -5.74 19.54 19.36
CA THR A 57 -5.58 18.12 19.08
C THR A 57 -6.96 17.49 18.90
N ILE A 58 -7.10 16.71 17.86
CA ILE A 58 -8.33 15.95 17.55
C ILE A 58 -7.94 14.51 17.27
N TYR A 59 -8.77 13.58 17.70
CA TYR A 59 -8.68 12.21 17.26
C TYR A 59 -9.36 12.10 15.88
N LEU A 60 -8.60 11.62 14.92
CA LEU A 60 -9.11 11.29 13.58
C LEU A 60 -9.11 9.78 13.44
N GLU A 61 -10.19 9.27 12.90
CA GLU A 61 -10.29 7.90 12.43
C GLU A 61 -10.04 7.92 10.92
N CYS A 62 -9.34 6.92 10.44
CA CYS A 62 -9.21 6.67 9.03
C CYS A 62 -10.58 6.26 8.49
N ASP A 63 -11.11 6.98 7.50
CA ASP A 63 -12.40 6.62 6.91
C ASP A 63 -12.22 5.39 6.02
N THR A 64 -12.73 4.26 6.51
CA THR A 64 -12.66 2.97 5.83
C THR A 64 -13.81 2.74 4.85
N ASP A 65 -14.81 3.65 4.85
CA ASP A 65 -16.02 3.48 4.05
C ASP A 65 -15.87 3.96 2.59
N ASP A 66 -14.83 4.75 2.30
CA ASP A 66 -14.55 5.20 0.94
C ASP A 66 -13.31 4.46 0.39
N ASN A 67 -13.42 3.84 -0.77
CA ASN A 67 -12.33 3.23 -1.56
C ASN A 67 -11.19 4.24 -1.91
N ASN A 68 -11.05 5.28 -1.15
CA ASN A 68 -10.08 6.36 -1.30
C ASN A 68 -9.45 6.73 0.07
N SER A 69 -9.44 5.79 1.03
CA SER A 69 -8.78 6.01 2.30
C SER A 69 -7.27 6.16 2.07
N ASN A 70 -6.74 7.33 2.38
CA ASN A 70 -5.29 7.59 2.46
C ASN A 70 -4.68 7.04 3.77
N CYS A 71 -5.30 6.02 4.36
CA CYS A 71 -4.75 5.35 5.50
C CYS A 71 -3.62 4.45 5.00
N ASP A 72 -2.44 4.69 5.52
CA ASP A 72 -1.26 3.87 5.27
C ASP A 72 -1.31 2.74 6.33
N TYR A 73 -1.92 1.63 5.96
CA TYR A 73 -1.91 0.41 6.75
C TYR A 73 -0.78 -0.47 6.25
N ASP A 74 -0.14 -1.17 7.17
CA ASP A 74 0.81 -2.21 6.79
C ASP A 74 0.04 -3.40 6.22
N GLU A 75 0.36 -3.82 5.01
CA GLU A 75 -0.09 -5.04 4.37
C GLU A 75 1.09 -6.01 4.25
N TRP A 76 0.81 -7.30 4.45
CA TRP A 76 1.83 -8.34 4.35
C TRP A 76 1.26 -9.65 3.83
N PHE A 77 2.12 -10.56 3.36
CA PHE A 77 1.72 -11.93 3.09
C PHE A 77 1.73 -12.75 4.39
N GLU A 78 0.57 -13.21 4.86
CA GLU A 78 0.46 -14.05 6.06
C GLU A 78 0.92 -15.48 5.77
N ASP A 79 0.52 -16.02 4.62
CA ASP A 79 0.91 -17.36 4.16
C ASP A 79 1.01 -17.40 2.63
N TRP A 80 1.75 -18.36 2.13
CA TRP A 80 1.84 -18.65 0.71
C TRP A 80 2.28 -20.10 0.45
N ASP A 81 1.86 -20.67 -0.67
CA ASP A 81 2.23 -21.99 -1.15
C ASP A 81 2.26 -22.00 -2.69
N HIS A 82 2.71 -23.08 -3.27
CA HIS A 82 2.67 -23.27 -4.71
C HIS A 82 2.48 -24.74 -5.09
N VAL A 83 1.84 -24.93 -6.24
CA VAL A 83 1.65 -26.24 -6.86
C VAL A 83 2.14 -26.16 -8.30
N THR A 84 2.89 -27.16 -8.73
CA THR A 84 3.32 -27.31 -10.13
C THR A 84 2.53 -28.40 -10.82
N GLU A 85 2.17 -28.17 -12.07
CA GLU A 85 1.36 -29.08 -12.87
C GLU A 85 2.02 -29.36 -14.23
N ASP A 86 1.80 -30.57 -14.74
CA ASP A 86 2.13 -31.01 -16.11
C ASP A 86 0.86 -30.85 -16.94
N GLU A 87 0.71 -29.72 -17.64
CA GLU A 87 -0.51 -29.38 -18.38
C GLU A 87 -0.58 -30.06 -19.73
N ASP A 88 0.56 -30.33 -20.37
CA ASP A 88 0.63 -30.93 -21.70
C ASP A 88 0.80 -32.46 -21.69
N GLY A 89 1.09 -33.06 -20.52
CA GLY A 89 1.17 -34.51 -20.30
C GLY A 89 2.46 -35.12 -20.76
N ASP A 90 3.54 -34.36 -20.86
CA ASP A 90 4.87 -34.83 -21.24
C ASP A 90 5.70 -35.36 -20.09
N ASN A 91 5.18 -35.36 -18.86
CA ASN A 91 5.74 -35.68 -17.54
C ASN A 91 6.78 -34.65 -17.05
N MET A 92 6.72 -33.44 -17.53
CA MET A 92 7.47 -32.30 -16.99
C MET A 92 6.46 -31.25 -16.49
N ASN A 93 6.69 -30.70 -15.31
CA ASN A 93 5.84 -29.61 -14.85
C ASN A 93 6.15 -28.35 -15.65
N ASP A 94 5.15 -27.75 -16.25
CA ASP A 94 5.25 -26.55 -17.05
C ASP A 94 4.44 -25.36 -16.51
N THR A 95 3.48 -25.63 -15.65
CA THR A 95 2.66 -24.60 -15.00
C THR A 95 2.92 -24.56 -13.49
N ILE A 96 3.00 -23.36 -12.94
CA ILE A 96 3.00 -23.10 -11.50
C ILE A 96 1.75 -22.28 -11.14
N ASN A 97 1.04 -22.75 -10.13
CA ASN A 97 -0.03 -22.03 -9.46
C ASN A 97 0.50 -21.55 -8.10
N ILE A 98 0.54 -20.25 -7.89
CA ILE A 98 1.04 -19.61 -6.67
C ILE A 98 -0.17 -19.17 -5.87
N LEU A 99 -0.33 -19.73 -4.68
CA LEU A 99 -1.39 -19.41 -3.74
C LEU A 99 -0.82 -18.48 -2.67
N PHE A 100 -1.54 -17.45 -2.31
CA PHE A 100 -1.10 -16.49 -1.28
C PHE A 100 -2.29 -15.91 -0.51
N ASP A 101 -2.02 -15.53 0.73
CA ASP A 101 -2.96 -14.93 1.67
C ASP A 101 -2.38 -13.59 2.16
N PRO A 102 -2.68 -12.47 1.51
CA PRO A 102 -2.30 -11.16 2.01
C PRO A 102 -3.22 -10.74 3.14
N ASN A 103 -2.66 -10.07 4.14
CA ASN A 103 -3.37 -9.59 5.30
C ASN A 103 -3.08 -8.11 5.55
N THR A 104 -3.85 -7.46 6.43
CA THR A 104 -3.72 -6.03 6.77
C THR A 104 -4.04 -5.78 8.23
N GLU A 105 -3.53 -4.70 8.81
CA GLU A 105 -3.93 -4.23 10.13
C GLU A 105 -5.34 -3.60 10.16
N CYS A 106 -5.89 -3.22 8.99
CA CYS A 106 -7.22 -2.63 8.89
C CYS A 106 -8.33 -3.65 9.14
N ASP A 107 -9.32 -3.28 9.97
CA ASP A 107 -10.60 -4.02 10.08
C ASP A 107 -11.58 -3.59 8.96
N CYS A 108 -11.09 -3.36 7.75
CA CYS A 108 -11.82 -2.87 6.58
C CYS A 108 -11.47 -3.69 5.34
N GLU A 109 -12.22 -3.51 4.26
CA GLU A 109 -11.85 -4.03 2.94
C GLU A 109 -10.85 -3.07 2.28
N LEU A 110 -9.69 -3.58 1.88
CA LEU A 110 -8.66 -2.83 1.17
C LEU A 110 -8.39 -3.42 -0.21
N ASP A 111 -8.19 -2.55 -1.17
CA ASP A 111 -7.68 -2.89 -2.48
C ASP A 111 -6.15 -2.99 -2.42
N VAL A 112 -5.58 -4.13 -2.80
CA VAL A 112 -4.13 -4.33 -2.94
C VAL A 112 -3.77 -4.75 -4.35
N ASN A 113 -2.54 -4.43 -4.77
CA ASN A 113 -2.00 -4.87 -6.04
C ASN A 113 -0.92 -5.91 -5.79
N VAL A 114 -0.99 -7.05 -6.48
CA VAL A 114 0.05 -8.09 -6.41
C VAL A 114 0.73 -8.20 -7.77
N GLN A 115 2.06 -8.18 -7.75
CA GLN A 115 2.90 -8.31 -8.94
C GLN A 115 3.71 -9.60 -8.87
N LEU A 116 3.58 -10.44 -9.89
CA LEU A 116 4.41 -11.61 -10.13
C LEU A 116 5.49 -11.27 -11.16
N THR A 117 6.75 -11.52 -10.81
CA THR A 117 7.89 -11.39 -11.74
C THR A 117 8.63 -12.71 -11.84
N VAL A 118 8.90 -13.13 -13.06
CA VAL A 118 9.51 -14.44 -13.37
C VAL A 118 10.93 -14.25 -13.91
N TYR A 119 11.89 -14.99 -13.34
CA TYR A 119 13.30 -14.98 -13.74
C TYR A 119 13.77 -16.36 -14.16
N VAL A 120 14.65 -16.44 -15.16
CA VAL A 120 15.41 -17.67 -15.42
C VAL A 120 16.47 -17.82 -14.35
N ASN A 121 16.39 -18.87 -13.53
CA ASN A 121 17.29 -19.11 -12.42
C ASN A 121 18.78 -19.06 -12.84
N SER A 122 19.15 -19.79 -13.89
CA SER A 122 20.55 -19.90 -14.32
C SER A 122 21.21 -18.59 -14.74
N SER A 123 20.43 -17.58 -15.13
CA SER A 123 20.95 -16.30 -15.63
C SER A 123 20.52 -15.09 -14.78
N GLY A 124 19.50 -15.27 -13.92
CA GLY A 124 18.83 -14.16 -13.24
C GLY A 124 18.15 -13.18 -14.21
N SER A 125 17.99 -13.58 -15.48
CA SER A 125 17.35 -12.72 -16.48
C SER A 125 15.85 -12.73 -16.28
N TRP A 126 15.26 -11.56 -16.29
CA TRP A 126 13.81 -11.35 -16.32
C TRP A 126 13.20 -11.97 -17.59
N VAL A 127 12.07 -12.63 -17.44
CA VAL A 127 11.37 -13.34 -18.53
C VAL A 127 9.99 -12.77 -18.75
N ASP A 128 9.23 -12.61 -17.66
CA ASP A 128 7.83 -12.26 -17.74
C ASP A 128 7.38 -11.57 -16.44
N TYR A 129 6.28 -10.84 -16.51
CA TYR A 129 5.62 -10.31 -15.32
C TYR A 129 4.10 -10.25 -15.54
N ASP A 130 3.37 -10.39 -14.45
CA ASP A 130 1.93 -10.19 -14.39
C ASP A 130 1.57 -9.37 -13.15
N SER A 131 0.42 -8.74 -13.15
CA SER A 131 -0.08 -8.03 -11.98
C SER A 131 -1.59 -8.06 -11.93
N ASP A 132 -2.13 -8.29 -10.76
CA ASP A 132 -3.56 -8.33 -10.54
C ASP A 132 -3.93 -7.55 -9.27
N LYS A 133 -5.21 -7.19 -9.16
CA LYS A 133 -5.77 -6.42 -8.06
C LYS A 133 -6.70 -7.30 -7.24
N PHE A 134 -6.50 -7.32 -5.94
CA PHE A 134 -7.27 -8.12 -5.00
C PHE A 134 -7.91 -7.21 -3.94
N VAL A 135 -9.00 -7.69 -3.35
CA VAL A 135 -9.62 -7.06 -2.18
C VAL A 135 -9.34 -7.95 -0.99
N ILE A 136 -8.76 -7.40 0.06
CA ILE A 136 -8.40 -8.11 1.28
C ILE A 136 -9.18 -7.58 2.48
N ASN A 137 -9.34 -8.43 3.50
CA ASN A 137 -9.98 -8.08 4.76
C ASN A 137 -9.29 -8.86 5.90
N ARG A 138 -8.85 -8.17 6.95
CA ARG A 138 -8.15 -8.74 8.11
C ARG A 138 -8.80 -9.98 8.74
N THR A 139 -10.10 -10.13 8.63
CA THR A 139 -10.84 -11.20 9.32
C THR A 139 -11.05 -12.45 8.48
N GLU A 140 -10.70 -12.43 7.22
CA GLU A 140 -10.91 -13.54 6.29
C GLU A 140 -9.57 -14.17 5.91
N ILE A 141 -9.56 -15.47 5.72
CA ILE A 141 -8.44 -16.16 5.07
C ILE A 141 -8.70 -16.03 3.57
N ASP A 142 -7.98 -15.13 2.95
CA ASP A 142 -8.09 -14.87 1.53
C ASP A 142 -7.13 -15.79 0.77
N ASN A 143 -7.67 -16.70 -0.02
CA ASN A 143 -6.85 -17.59 -0.86
C ASN A 143 -6.91 -17.07 -2.29
N PHE A 144 -5.93 -16.24 -2.65
CA PHE A 144 -5.74 -15.78 -4.02
C PHE A 144 -4.76 -16.64 -4.78
N GLU A 145 -4.85 -16.63 -6.10
CA GLU A 145 -4.03 -17.43 -6.98
C GLU A 145 -3.54 -16.62 -8.16
N MET A 146 -2.26 -16.75 -8.48
CA MET A 146 -1.67 -16.34 -9.76
C MET A 146 -0.99 -17.54 -10.43
N SER A 147 -1.17 -17.68 -11.74
CA SER A 147 -0.63 -18.81 -12.50
C SER A 147 0.35 -18.35 -13.56
N TRP A 148 1.37 -19.15 -13.82
CA TRP A 148 2.29 -18.91 -14.92
C TRP A 148 2.68 -20.24 -15.57
N THR A 149 2.72 -20.26 -16.94
CA THR A 149 3.07 -21.44 -17.72
C THR A 149 4.35 -21.21 -18.50
N SER A 150 5.30 -22.12 -18.35
CA SER A 150 6.58 -22.10 -19.06
C SER A 150 6.41 -22.56 -20.51
N THR A 151 7.19 -22.00 -21.40
CA THR A 151 7.30 -22.46 -22.80
C THR A 151 8.56 -23.28 -23.06
N ASN A 152 9.37 -23.51 -22.04
CA ASN A 152 10.62 -24.27 -22.16
C ASN A 152 11.04 -24.91 -20.82
N SER A 153 11.92 -25.90 -20.86
CA SER A 153 12.39 -26.70 -19.73
C SER A 153 13.54 -26.04 -18.94
N SER A 154 13.38 -24.80 -18.54
CA SER A 154 14.34 -24.09 -17.65
C SER A 154 13.83 -24.09 -16.22
N SER A 155 14.74 -23.93 -15.26
CA SER A 155 14.37 -23.62 -13.88
C SER A 155 14.15 -22.12 -13.70
N TYR A 156 13.12 -21.75 -12.93
CA TYR A 156 12.68 -20.39 -12.75
C TYR A 156 12.63 -20.00 -11.27
N ASP A 157 12.88 -18.72 -11.02
CA ASP A 157 12.61 -18.06 -9.75
C ASP A 157 11.44 -17.11 -9.92
N PHE A 158 10.56 -17.06 -8.93
CA PHE A 158 9.38 -16.22 -8.90
C PHE A 158 9.47 -15.24 -7.74
N GLU A 159 9.29 -13.98 -8.03
CA GLU A 159 9.18 -12.92 -7.05
C GLU A 159 7.74 -12.42 -7.03
N VAL A 160 7.09 -12.49 -5.87
CA VAL A 160 5.73 -11.99 -5.67
C VAL A 160 5.78 -10.82 -4.71
N ARG A 161 5.36 -9.65 -5.19
CA ARG A 161 5.36 -8.39 -4.43
C ARG A 161 3.95 -7.92 -4.17
N LEU A 162 3.74 -7.45 -2.95
CA LEU A 162 2.52 -6.80 -2.49
C LEU A 162 2.72 -5.28 -2.53
N TYR A 163 1.68 -4.59 -2.98
CA TYR A 163 1.61 -3.14 -2.99
C TYR A 163 0.23 -2.70 -2.49
N ASP A 164 0.17 -1.56 -1.83
CA ASP A 164 -1.10 -0.90 -1.53
C ASP A 164 -1.85 -0.48 -2.82
N ASN A 165 -3.02 0.13 -2.65
CA ASN A 165 -3.81 0.64 -3.77
C ASN A 165 -3.12 1.79 -4.55
N ASN A 166 -2.14 2.45 -3.94
CA ASN A 166 -1.36 3.55 -4.53
C ASN A 166 -0.02 3.08 -5.13
N TRP A 167 0.23 1.77 -5.18
CA TRP A 167 1.49 1.17 -5.63
C TRP A 167 2.69 1.47 -4.72
N ASN A 168 2.48 1.77 -3.43
CA ASN A 168 3.55 1.72 -2.46
C ASN A 168 3.89 0.26 -2.15
N TYR A 169 5.17 -0.03 -2.04
CA TYR A 169 5.67 -1.38 -1.75
C TYR A 169 5.43 -1.73 -0.28
N GLU A 170 4.86 -2.93 -0.04
CA GLU A 170 4.53 -3.43 1.29
C GLU A 170 5.36 -4.67 1.65
N ASP A 171 5.27 -5.75 0.86
CA ASP A 171 5.92 -7.00 1.19
C ASP A 171 6.35 -7.80 -0.04
N VAL A 172 7.18 -8.85 0.17
CA VAL A 172 7.67 -9.73 -0.90
C VAL A 172 7.99 -11.12 -0.39
N PHE A 173 7.65 -12.13 -1.18
CA PHE A 173 8.22 -13.46 -1.02
C PHE A 173 8.81 -14.00 -2.33
N TRP A 174 9.60 -15.06 -2.21
CA TRP A 174 10.28 -15.71 -3.32
C TRP A 174 10.04 -17.22 -3.32
N ILE A 175 9.76 -17.76 -4.51
CA ILE A 175 9.78 -19.20 -4.79
C ILE A 175 10.96 -19.43 -5.71
N ARG A 176 11.85 -20.34 -5.32
CA ARG A 176 13.11 -20.55 -6.04
C ARG A 176 13.24 -21.96 -6.54
N ASP A 177 14.01 -22.11 -7.63
CA ASP A 177 14.39 -23.41 -8.21
C ASP A 177 13.16 -24.25 -8.65
N VAL A 178 12.12 -23.62 -9.18
CA VAL A 178 10.96 -24.33 -9.73
C VAL A 178 11.28 -24.84 -11.13
N TYR A 179 10.99 -26.12 -11.35
CA TYR A 179 11.23 -26.82 -12.61
C TYR A 179 9.92 -27.11 -13.31
#